data_7d37709cfe6c8bcf7e29c6927915a489
#
_entry.id   7d37709cfe6c8bcf7e29c6927915a489
#
_cell.length_a   1.000
_cell.length_b   1.000
_cell.length_c   1.000
_cell.angle_alpha   90.00
_cell.angle_beta   90.00
_cell.angle_gamma   90.00
#
_symmetry.space_group_name_H-M   'P 1'
#
loop_
_entity.id
_entity.type
_entity.pdbx_description
1 polymer ?
#
loop_
_entity_poly.entity_id
_entity_poly.type
_entity_poly.pdbx_seq_one_letter_code
_entity_poly.pdbx_strand_id
1 'polypeptide(L)'
;MKRRYPSHLRLHLEDSVSNAPSTDLSRAGLQSGIPRDEITDLLRSFSKATNWAVSERVPEPVSKKGIPGHHLSNPNGMGKRWRLLETIVQDGAPEPDELTESPFVPMDRAQELLASIERLVARLDVAEETIRRQEAELATAVGVTSHSDRGRETADRLESILESVTRSVGAVAGALYLLDDDTSALKMRSCIGLPKTRLTAPPRELRGSLADLEALLGNAVLLSDIDMMPDWPSPEEFASALVVPVGSMTMPHGTMWFWSDKPRSYSATEVEVANLAAGRVMSEIEQSILGQEIHHSRAIQKQIDTASLIQASMLPDNQVLHEDFDVNGWTFQNGTIGGGFHHWDINHQEMMTISLGNANQPGPEGAIVATSIQSIVRTLWQGNHNPMSIMRTINDTLWGMQDADWTASMGLIQINPITGYGSICSAGDIQSFVISHRGFRPIGSMGPRVSAQPDTLFNSNRFCLQPGEILLAFTSNILDISNGQQLPPQKKKGGRTLSYSTLDQNSMLQIVRDMADEKASDIAGYVARNLPTLQRDSMDGPDRTMVIIKNIRKVK
;
A
#
# COMPACT_ATOMS: atom_id res chain seq x y z
N MET A 1 11.52 -3.75 -28.17
CA MET A 1 11.42 -3.12 -26.84
C MET A 1 9.97 -3.24 -26.39
N LYS A 2 9.65 -4.17 -25.50
CA LYS A 2 8.30 -4.33 -24.95
C LYS A 2 8.12 -3.29 -23.83
N ARG A 3 7.29 -2.27 -24.04
CA ARG A 3 6.89 -1.34 -22.99
C ARG A 3 6.01 -2.11 -21.99
N ARG A 4 6.42 -2.13 -20.72
CA ARG A 4 5.64 -2.68 -19.61
C ARG A 4 4.58 -1.63 -19.25
N TYR A 5 3.32 -1.99 -19.39
CA TYR A 5 2.20 -1.23 -18.83
C TYR A 5 2.18 -1.37 -17.30
N PRO A 6 1.68 -0.37 -16.56
CA PRO A 6 1.55 -0.44 -15.09
C PRO A 6 0.70 -1.64 -14.67
N SER A 7 1.02 -2.22 -13.53
CA SER A 7 0.44 -3.49 -13.04
C SER A 7 -1.08 -3.49 -12.81
N HIS A 8 -1.69 -2.32 -12.62
CA HIS A 8 -3.14 -2.17 -12.46
C HIS A 8 -3.95 -2.36 -13.76
N LEU A 9 -3.29 -2.43 -14.92
CA LEU A 9 -3.91 -2.74 -16.23
C LEU A 9 -3.84 -4.24 -16.59
N ARG A 10 -3.35 -5.11 -15.68
CA ARG A 10 -3.16 -6.55 -15.95
C ARG A 10 -4.24 -7.47 -15.38
N LEU A 11 -5.26 -6.96 -14.74
CA LEU A 11 -6.19 -7.77 -13.94
C LEU A 11 -7.30 -8.50 -14.71
N HIS A 12 -7.34 -8.47 -16.05
CA HIS A 12 -8.41 -9.15 -16.81
C HIS A 12 -7.96 -9.84 -18.11
N LEU A 13 -6.80 -10.50 -18.10
CA LEU A 13 -6.40 -11.35 -19.23
C LEU A 13 -5.76 -12.65 -18.74
N GLU A 14 -6.54 -13.49 -18.05
CA GLU A 14 -6.30 -14.95 -18.04
C GLU A 14 -7.56 -15.67 -17.53
N ASP A 15 -7.92 -16.69 -18.31
CA ASP A 15 -8.84 -17.80 -18.02
C ASP A 15 -10.36 -17.58 -18.17
N SER A 16 -10.80 -17.77 -19.43
CA SER A 16 -12.10 -18.38 -19.66
C SER A 16 -12.13 -19.27 -20.89
N VAL A 17 -11.67 -20.52 -20.72
CA VAL A 17 -12.13 -21.63 -21.54
C VAL A 17 -12.41 -22.82 -20.62
N SER A 18 -13.66 -23.01 -20.25
CA SER A 18 -14.33 -24.31 -20.23
C SER A 18 -15.79 -24.22 -19.77
N ASN A 19 -16.68 -24.60 -20.66
CA ASN A 19 -17.96 -25.27 -20.47
C ASN A 19 -18.73 -25.15 -19.16
N ALA A 20 -19.88 -24.44 -19.18
CA ALA A 20 -21.05 -24.89 -18.44
C ALA A 20 -22.34 -24.26 -18.98
N PRO A 21 -23.49 -24.92 -18.82
CA PRO A 21 -24.73 -24.60 -19.55
C PRO A 21 -25.55 -23.49 -18.89
N SER A 22 -26.33 -22.83 -19.74
CA SER A 22 -27.36 -21.85 -19.43
C SER A 22 -28.32 -22.26 -18.30
N THR A 23 -28.43 -21.46 -17.25
CA THR A 23 -29.63 -21.38 -16.41
C THR A 23 -29.79 -20.01 -15.74
N ASP A 24 -30.94 -19.40 -16.04
CA ASP A 24 -31.68 -18.35 -15.28
C ASP A 24 -30.94 -17.27 -14.51
N LEU A 25 -30.76 -16.12 -15.17
CA LEU A 25 -30.47 -14.83 -14.55
C LEU A 25 -31.77 -14.08 -14.22
N SER A 26 -32.47 -14.48 -13.15
CA SER A 26 -33.51 -13.66 -12.55
C SER A 26 -33.72 -14.01 -11.08
N ARG A 27 -32.76 -13.72 -10.22
CA ARG A 27 -32.87 -13.49 -8.76
C ARG A 27 -31.46 -13.45 -8.13
N ALA A 28 -30.70 -12.42 -8.38
CA ALA A 28 -29.51 -12.11 -7.57
C ALA A 28 -29.75 -10.81 -6.82
N GLY A 29 -30.33 -10.93 -5.63
CA GLY A 29 -30.33 -9.88 -4.63
C GLY A 29 -28.89 -9.63 -4.17
N LEU A 30 -28.61 -8.36 -3.94
CA LEU A 30 -27.41 -7.76 -3.39
C LEU A 30 -26.69 -8.69 -2.38
N GLN A 31 -25.55 -9.24 -2.77
CA GLN A 31 -24.67 -9.97 -1.88
C GLN A 31 -23.42 -9.13 -1.61
N SER A 32 -23.07 -9.01 -0.31
CA SER A 32 -21.85 -8.38 0.22
C SER A 32 -20.59 -8.86 -0.50
N GLY A 33 -19.65 -7.95 -0.75
CA GLY A 33 -18.53 -8.09 -1.64
C GLY A 33 -17.33 -8.91 -1.19
N ILE A 34 -17.27 -9.40 0.06
CA ILE A 34 -16.18 -10.29 0.51
C ILE A 34 -16.57 -11.73 0.16
N PRO A 35 -15.69 -12.51 -0.49
CA PRO A 35 -15.95 -13.93 -0.74
C PRO A 35 -16.33 -14.62 0.56
N ARG A 36 -17.49 -15.28 0.59
CA ARG A 36 -17.97 -16.02 1.78
C ARG A 36 -16.94 -17.02 2.31
N ASP A 37 -16.10 -17.51 1.45
CA ASP A 37 -15.06 -18.49 1.76
C ASP A 37 -13.96 -17.89 2.66
N GLU A 38 -13.51 -16.66 2.42
CA GLU A 38 -12.48 -15.98 3.23
C GLU A 38 -12.97 -15.67 4.66
N ILE A 39 -14.21 -15.20 4.80
CA ILE A 39 -14.82 -14.98 6.11
C ILE A 39 -14.96 -16.31 6.87
N THR A 40 -15.35 -17.37 6.17
CA THR A 40 -15.49 -18.70 6.75
C THR A 40 -14.15 -19.24 7.23
N ASP A 41 -13.07 -19.00 6.46
CA ASP A 41 -11.72 -19.43 6.85
C ASP A 41 -11.16 -18.60 8.01
N LEU A 42 -11.46 -17.30 8.06
CA LEU A 42 -11.14 -16.44 9.20
C LEU A 42 -11.82 -16.92 10.48
N LEU A 43 -13.12 -17.21 10.42
CA LEU A 43 -13.90 -17.73 11.56
C LEU A 43 -13.47 -19.15 11.97
N ARG A 44 -13.07 -19.99 11.03
CA ARG A 44 -12.49 -21.31 11.29
C ARG A 44 -11.13 -21.19 12.00
N SER A 45 -10.29 -20.26 11.56
CA SER A 45 -8.99 -19.96 12.18
C SER A 45 -9.17 -19.41 13.60
N PHE A 46 -10.14 -18.51 13.79
CA PHE A 46 -10.53 -18.02 15.11
C PHE A 46 -10.98 -19.17 16.03
N SER A 47 -11.85 -20.07 15.54
CA SER A 47 -12.33 -21.22 16.33
C SER A 47 -11.20 -22.16 16.73
N LYS A 48 -10.23 -22.42 15.82
CA LYS A 48 -9.04 -23.22 16.14
C LYS A 48 -8.13 -22.54 17.17
N ALA A 49 -7.98 -21.22 17.10
CA ALA A 49 -7.09 -20.48 18.00
C ALA A 49 -7.68 -20.27 19.40
N THR A 50 -9.00 -20.20 19.53
CA THR A 50 -9.67 -19.85 20.78
C THR A 50 -10.44 -21.02 21.44
N ASN A 51 -10.64 -22.14 20.75
CA ASN A 51 -11.54 -23.24 21.10
C ASN A 51 -13.01 -22.82 21.25
N TRP A 52 -13.42 -21.70 20.68
CA TRP A 52 -14.81 -21.24 20.67
C TRP A 52 -15.42 -21.38 19.27
N ALA A 53 -16.59 -22.02 19.19
CA ALA A 53 -17.36 -22.09 17.95
C ALA A 53 -18.08 -20.74 17.70
N VAL A 54 -18.15 -20.32 16.43
CA VAL A 54 -18.83 -19.09 16.00
C VAL A 54 -20.02 -19.48 15.13
N SER A 55 -21.19 -18.91 15.40
CA SER A 55 -22.38 -19.07 14.55
C SER A 55 -22.92 -17.71 14.10
N GLU A 56 -23.44 -17.68 12.89
CA GLU A 56 -24.14 -16.52 12.35
C GLU A 56 -25.48 -16.32 13.09
N ARG A 57 -25.79 -15.07 13.47
CA ARG A 57 -27.11 -14.74 14.02
C ARG A 57 -28.11 -14.70 12.88
N VAL A 58 -29.02 -15.66 12.85
CA VAL A 58 -30.22 -15.60 12.02
C VAL A 58 -31.17 -14.57 12.67
N PRO A 59 -31.65 -13.53 11.97
CA PRO A 59 -32.64 -12.62 12.51
C PRO A 59 -33.92 -13.43 12.80
N GLU A 60 -34.32 -13.47 14.06
CA GLU A 60 -35.60 -14.09 14.42
C GLU A 60 -36.76 -13.33 13.75
N PRO A 61 -37.74 -14.01 13.16
CA PRO A 61 -38.92 -13.37 12.61
C PRO A 61 -39.65 -12.63 13.75
N VAL A 62 -39.86 -11.34 13.59
CA VAL A 62 -40.57 -10.48 14.53
C VAL A 62 -41.95 -11.06 14.82
N SER A 63 -42.11 -11.73 15.92
CA SER A 63 -43.42 -12.15 16.45
C SER A 63 -44.20 -10.92 16.88
N LYS A 64 -45.29 -10.66 16.19
CA LYS A 64 -46.27 -9.65 16.60
C LYS A 64 -47.01 -10.13 17.86
N LYS A 65 -46.49 -9.77 19.03
CA LYS A 65 -47.30 -9.60 20.26
C LYS A 65 -46.49 -8.81 21.29
N GLY A 66 -47.04 -7.66 21.67
CA GLY A 66 -46.37 -6.64 22.45
C GLY A 66 -46.26 -6.97 23.95
N ILE A 67 -45.18 -6.45 24.53
CA ILE A 67 -45.08 -5.91 25.90
C ILE A 67 -43.95 -4.87 25.84
N PRO A 68 -44.06 -3.65 26.44
CA PRO A 68 -43.06 -2.62 26.36
C PRO A 68 -41.96 -2.88 27.38
N GLY A 69 -40.82 -3.32 26.91
CA GLY A 69 -39.57 -3.37 27.65
C GLY A 69 -38.57 -2.38 27.06
N HIS A 70 -37.97 -1.56 27.89
CA HIS A 70 -37.01 -0.53 27.55
C HIS A 70 -35.90 -1.04 26.59
N HIS A 71 -36.02 -0.72 25.32
CA HIS A 71 -34.94 -0.85 24.35
C HIS A 71 -34.09 0.40 24.39
N LEU A 72 -32.90 0.28 24.98
CA LEU A 72 -31.81 1.20 24.66
C LEU A 72 -31.41 0.95 23.20
N SER A 73 -31.98 1.73 22.32
CA SER A 73 -31.60 1.76 20.90
C SER A 73 -30.19 2.33 20.80
N ASN A 74 -29.26 1.48 20.40
CA ASN A 74 -27.91 1.87 20.02
C ASN A 74 -28.00 2.68 18.72
N PRO A 75 -27.53 3.97 18.65
CA PRO A 75 -27.75 4.84 17.50
C PRO A 75 -27.01 4.44 16.21
N ASN A 76 -26.21 3.38 16.20
CA ASN A 76 -25.40 2.94 15.06
C ASN A 76 -25.85 1.61 14.42
N GLY A 77 -27.11 1.21 14.45
CA GLY A 77 -27.73 0.23 13.55
C GLY A 77 -27.00 -1.07 13.18
N MET A 78 -25.79 -1.33 13.64
CA MET A 78 -25.03 -2.56 13.38
C MET A 78 -25.31 -3.60 14.48
N GLY A 79 -26.27 -4.47 14.24
CA GLY A 79 -26.46 -5.67 15.05
C GLY A 79 -25.23 -6.57 14.97
N LYS A 80 -24.81 -7.15 16.09
CA LYS A 80 -23.73 -8.15 16.12
C LYS A 80 -24.05 -9.28 15.14
N ARG A 81 -23.16 -9.52 14.17
CA ARG A 81 -23.35 -10.48 13.07
C ARG A 81 -23.13 -11.93 13.53
N TRP A 82 -22.26 -12.13 14.51
CA TRP A 82 -21.90 -13.46 15.03
C TRP A 82 -22.06 -13.58 16.53
N ARG A 83 -22.16 -14.80 17.01
CA ARG A 83 -22.16 -15.15 18.44
C ARG A 83 -21.22 -16.32 18.70
N LEU A 84 -20.62 -16.34 19.89
CA LEU A 84 -19.85 -17.46 20.39
C LEU A 84 -20.82 -18.57 20.91
N LEU A 85 -20.48 -19.81 20.59
CA LEU A 85 -21.12 -21.01 21.11
C LEU A 85 -20.06 -21.84 21.83
N GLU A 86 -20.41 -22.36 23.00
CA GLU A 86 -19.57 -23.33 23.68
C GLU A 86 -19.44 -24.59 22.81
N THR A 87 -18.22 -25.09 22.61
CA THR A 87 -17.99 -26.31 21.83
C THR A 87 -18.53 -27.48 22.65
N ILE A 88 -19.65 -28.05 22.25
CA ILE A 88 -20.13 -29.30 22.83
C ILE A 88 -19.18 -30.39 22.35
N VAL A 89 -18.43 -30.99 23.27
CA VAL A 89 -17.63 -32.19 22.98
C VAL A 89 -18.63 -33.27 22.55
N GLN A 90 -18.61 -33.66 21.28
CA GLN A 90 -19.39 -34.80 20.81
C GLN A 90 -18.80 -36.06 21.45
N ASP A 91 -19.59 -36.73 22.24
CA ASP A 91 -19.33 -38.08 22.74
C ASP A 91 -19.04 -39.01 21.55
N GLY A 92 -17.82 -39.50 21.45
CA GLY A 92 -17.44 -40.47 20.42
C GLY A 92 -16.05 -40.34 19.81
N ALA A 93 -15.14 -39.51 20.36
CA ALA A 93 -13.76 -39.49 19.93
C ALA A 93 -12.89 -40.48 20.71
N PRO A 94 -11.89 -41.16 20.08
CA PRO A 94 -10.98 -42.07 20.78
C PRO A 94 -10.15 -41.33 21.83
N GLU A 95 -9.77 -42.07 22.89
CA GLU A 95 -8.99 -41.54 24.02
C GLU A 95 -7.76 -40.77 23.60
N PRO A 96 -7.48 -39.60 24.24
CA PRO A 96 -6.32 -38.78 23.88
C PRO A 96 -5.05 -39.36 24.52
N ASP A 97 -4.16 -39.82 23.70
CA ASP A 97 -2.75 -39.95 24.09
C ASP A 97 -2.13 -38.54 24.14
N GLU A 98 -1.65 -38.24 25.37
CA GLU A 98 -0.69 -37.18 25.75
C GLU A 98 -0.95 -35.73 25.32
N LEU A 99 -1.53 -34.97 26.27
CA LEU A 99 -1.16 -33.62 26.72
C LEU A 99 -0.55 -32.66 25.68
N THR A 100 -1.38 -32.02 24.88
CA THR A 100 -1.15 -30.64 24.45
C THR A 100 -2.25 -29.78 25.08
N GLU A 101 -1.94 -29.13 26.19
CA GLU A 101 -2.75 -28.05 26.75
C GLU A 101 -2.81 -26.90 25.74
N SER A 102 -3.82 -26.92 24.87
CA SER A 102 -4.18 -25.72 24.10
C SER A 102 -4.66 -24.68 25.10
N PRO A 103 -4.09 -23.48 25.13
CA PRO A 103 -4.50 -22.45 26.06
C PRO A 103 -5.95 -22.08 25.79
N PHE A 104 -6.84 -22.40 26.72
CA PHE A 104 -8.24 -22.01 26.66
C PHE A 104 -8.32 -20.48 26.82
N VAL A 105 -8.81 -19.81 25.81
CA VAL A 105 -8.99 -18.35 25.85
C VAL A 105 -10.26 -18.04 26.65
N PRO A 106 -10.19 -17.21 27.72
CA PRO A 106 -11.36 -16.82 28.48
C PRO A 106 -12.44 -16.19 27.60
N MET A 107 -13.72 -16.49 27.91
CA MET A 107 -14.89 -16.04 27.12
C MET A 107 -14.88 -14.53 26.83
N ASP A 108 -14.53 -13.72 27.83
CA ASP A 108 -14.48 -12.26 27.69
C ASP A 108 -13.49 -11.82 26.61
N ARG A 109 -12.29 -12.42 26.59
CA ARG A 109 -11.27 -12.14 25.57
C ARG A 109 -11.67 -12.67 24.19
N ALA A 110 -12.31 -13.83 24.13
CA ALA A 110 -12.82 -14.36 22.87
C ALA A 110 -13.93 -13.46 22.30
N GLN A 111 -14.79 -12.90 23.15
CA GLN A 111 -15.82 -11.93 22.76
C GLN A 111 -15.22 -10.61 22.28
N GLU A 112 -14.16 -10.11 22.93
CA GLU A 112 -13.45 -8.89 22.48
C GLU A 112 -12.78 -9.08 21.12
N LEU A 113 -12.16 -10.24 20.92
CA LEU A 113 -11.55 -10.61 19.65
C LEU A 113 -12.59 -10.72 18.53
N LEU A 114 -13.71 -11.42 18.80
CA LEU A 114 -14.81 -11.52 17.84
C LEU A 114 -15.40 -10.15 17.50
N ALA A 115 -15.61 -9.29 18.49
CA ALA A 115 -16.08 -7.92 18.27
C ALA A 115 -15.07 -7.05 17.49
N SER A 116 -13.78 -7.36 17.57
CA SER A 116 -12.75 -6.69 16.76
C SER A 116 -12.75 -7.19 15.33
N ILE A 117 -12.94 -8.48 15.10
CA ILE A 117 -13.14 -9.07 13.77
C ILE A 117 -14.40 -8.50 13.11
N GLU A 118 -15.52 -8.43 13.83
CA GLU A 118 -16.76 -7.82 13.31
C GLU A 118 -16.54 -6.37 12.85
N ARG A 119 -15.80 -5.58 13.65
CA ARG A 119 -15.48 -4.19 13.27
C ARG A 119 -14.57 -4.09 12.05
N LEU A 120 -13.62 -5.01 11.91
CA LEU A 120 -12.73 -5.07 10.75
C LEU A 120 -13.50 -5.45 9.48
N VAL A 121 -14.32 -6.49 9.54
CA VAL A 121 -15.17 -6.91 8.40
C VAL A 121 -16.13 -5.79 8.00
N ALA A 122 -16.79 -5.15 8.96
CA ALA A 122 -17.67 -4.02 8.67
C ALA A 122 -16.92 -2.81 8.02
N ARG A 123 -15.68 -2.57 8.41
CA ARG A 123 -14.85 -1.52 7.78
C ARG A 123 -14.40 -1.91 6.38
N LEU A 124 -14.10 -3.18 6.15
CA LEU A 124 -13.77 -3.70 4.82
C LEU A 124 -14.97 -3.63 3.89
N ASP A 125 -16.17 -4.03 4.35
CA ASP A 125 -17.41 -3.91 3.58
C ASP A 125 -17.66 -2.46 3.15
N VAL A 126 -17.48 -1.48 4.06
CA VAL A 126 -17.62 -0.05 3.75
C VAL A 126 -16.54 0.44 2.79
N ALA A 127 -15.30 -0.03 2.95
CA ALA A 127 -14.20 0.34 2.06
C ALA A 127 -14.40 -0.21 0.65
N GLU A 128 -14.84 -1.48 0.52
CA GLU A 128 -15.18 -2.09 -0.77
C GLU A 128 -16.38 -1.39 -1.45
N GLU A 129 -17.41 -1.06 -0.68
CA GLU A 129 -18.55 -0.30 -1.20
C GLU A 129 -18.12 1.09 -1.70
N THR A 130 -17.18 1.72 -0.99
CA THR A 130 -16.60 3.00 -1.39
C THR A 130 -15.76 2.86 -2.65
N ILE A 131 -14.95 1.81 -2.76
CA ILE A 131 -14.13 1.52 -3.97
C ILE A 131 -15.06 1.21 -5.15
N ARG A 132 -16.04 0.33 -4.99
CA ARG A 132 -17.04 0.04 -6.05
C ARG A 132 -17.80 1.28 -6.48
N ARG A 133 -18.17 2.14 -5.52
CA ARG A 133 -18.81 3.41 -5.82
C ARG A 133 -17.88 4.34 -6.59
N GLN A 134 -16.61 4.41 -6.21
CA GLN A 134 -15.59 5.17 -6.94
C GLN A 134 -15.30 4.57 -8.33
N GLU A 135 -15.25 3.25 -8.44
CA GLU A 135 -15.12 2.56 -9.75
C GLU A 135 -16.38 2.76 -10.62
N ALA A 136 -17.58 2.70 -10.06
CA ALA A 136 -18.80 3.02 -10.76
C ALA A 136 -18.87 4.52 -11.13
N GLU A 137 -18.38 5.41 -10.27
CA GLU A 137 -18.23 6.85 -10.56
C GLU A 137 -17.16 7.09 -11.64
N LEU A 138 -16.06 6.33 -11.64
CA LEU A 138 -15.03 6.37 -12.69
C LEU A 138 -15.56 5.77 -14.00
N ALA A 139 -16.27 4.64 -13.97
CA ALA A 139 -16.88 4.05 -15.15
C ALA A 139 -18.00 4.93 -15.72
N THR A 140 -18.74 5.67 -14.88
CA THR A 140 -19.71 6.67 -15.31
C THR A 140 -19.07 8.01 -15.66
N ALA A 141 -17.88 8.35 -15.14
CA ALA A 141 -17.13 9.56 -15.51
C ALA A 141 -16.53 9.48 -16.91
N VAL A 142 -16.29 8.27 -17.44
CA VAL A 142 -16.02 8.02 -18.87
C VAL A 142 -17.32 8.07 -19.69
N GLY A 143 -18.48 7.99 -19.07
CA GLY A 143 -19.82 8.19 -19.65
C GLY A 143 -20.38 9.56 -19.29
N VAL A 144 -20.45 10.45 -20.24
CA VAL A 144 -21.23 11.69 -20.45
C VAL A 144 -21.82 12.45 -19.24
N THR A 145 -21.68 11.97 -18.01
CA THR A 145 -22.13 12.65 -16.79
C THR A 145 -21.06 12.54 -15.71
N SER A 146 -19.91 13.16 -15.93
CA SER A 146 -18.98 13.36 -14.82
C SER A 146 -19.54 14.44 -13.89
N HIS A 147 -19.91 14.07 -12.69
CA HIS A 147 -20.29 15.00 -11.62
C HIS A 147 -19.11 15.75 -11.01
N SER A 148 -17.90 15.60 -11.56
CA SER A 148 -16.77 16.46 -11.22
C SER A 148 -16.81 17.70 -12.10
N ASP A 149 -16.67 18.89 -11.54
CA ASP A 149 -16.65 20.18 -12.29
C ASP A 149 -15.65 20.15 -13.47
N ARG A 150 -14.55 19.41 -13.37
CA ARG A 150 -13.53 19.30 -14.43
C ARG A 150 -13.95 18.41 -15.60
N GLY A 151 -14.64 17.32 -15.34
CA GLY A 151 -15.15 16.47 -16.42
C GLY A 151 -16.23 17.19 -17.25
N ARG A 152 -17.04 18.04 -16.61
CA ARG A 152 -17.95 18.97 -17.30
C ARG A 152 -17.17 19.99 -18.12
N GLU A 153 -16.14 20.58 -17.56
CA GLU A 153 -15.30 21.55 -18.23
C GLU A 153 -14.62 20.96 -19.49
N THR A 154 -14.13 19.71 -19.43
CA THR A 154 -13.59 19.01 -20.60
C THR A 154 -14.68 18.71 -21.64
N ALA A 155 -15.84 18.21 -21.20
CA ALA A 155 -16.97 17.95 -22.09
C ALA A 155 -17.47 19.22 -22.79
N ASP A 156 -17.59 20.33 -22.05
CA ASP A 156 -17.98 21.63 -22.58
C ASP A 156 -16.97 22.16 -23.60
N ARG A 157 -15.67 21.98 -23.37
CA ARG A 157 -14.60 22.35 -24.32
C ARG A 157 -14.65 21.50 -25.58
N LEU A 158 -14.84 20.18 -25.46
CA LEU A 158 -14.98 19.28 -26.60
C LEU A 158 -16.22 19.62 -27.43
N GLU A 159 -17.36 19.93 -26.78
CA GLU A 159 -18.59 20.37 -27.45
C GLU A 159 -18.35 21.72 -28.18
N SER A 160 -17.66 22.67 -27.55
CA SER A 160 -17.33 23.96 -28.15
C SER A 160 -16.42 23.84 -29.38
N ILE A 161 -15.41 22.96 -29.33
CA ILE A 161 -14.52 22.67 -30.48
C ILE A 161 -15.35 22.05 -31.61
N LEU A 162 -16.18 21.04 -31.29
CA LEU A 162 -17.04 20.37 -32.27
C LEU A 162 -18.03 21.33 -32.92
N GLU A 163 -18.66 22.21 -32.14
CA GLU A 163 -19.59 23.23 -32.66
C GLU A 163 -18.89 24.22 -33.61
N SER A 164 -17.73 24.73 -33.19
CA SER A 164 -16.94 25.68 -33.99
C SER A 164 -16.54 25.08 -35.34
N VAL A 165 -16.09 23.83 -35.33
CA VAL A 165 -15.63 23.14 -36.54
C VAL A 165 -16.79 22.71 -37.42
N THR A 166 -17.90 22.21 -36.87
CA THR A 166 -19.10 21.87 -37.62
C THR A 166 -19.59 23.08 -38.44
N ARG A 167 -19.56 24.25 -37.81
CA ARG A 167 -19.92 25.53 -38.46
C ARG A 167 -18.90 25.96 -39.53
N SER A 168 -17.60 25.80 -39.26
CA SER A 168 -16.49 26.18 -40.18
C SER A 168 -16.44 25.28 -41.41
N VAL A 169 -16.73 24.01 -41.28
CA VAL A 169 -16.83 23.04 -42.38
C VAL A 169 -18.18 23.15 -43.11
N GLY A 170 -19.12 23.99 -42.61
CA GLY A 170 -20.46 24.15 -43.22
C GLY A 170 -21.31 22.88 -43.12
N ALA A 171 -21.08 22.06 -42.12
CA ALA A 171 -21.88 20.88 -41.83
C ALA A 171 -23.12 21.23 -40.97
N VAL A 172 -24.17 20.43 -41.06
CA VAL A 172 -25.41 20.60 -40.30
C VAL A 172 -25.32 19.88 -38.95
N ALA A 173 -24.59 18.77 -38.90
CA ALA A 173 -24.36 18.00 -37.71
C ALA A 173 -22.90 17.53 -37.61
N GLY A 174 -22.45 17.34 -36.36
CA GLY A 174 -21.14 16.78 -36.08
C GLY A 174 -21.19 15.88 -34.86
N ALA A 175 -20.33 14.85 -34.82
CA ALA A 175 -20.17 13.98 -33.66
C ALA A 175 -18.72 13.55 -33.47
N LEU A 176 -18.35 13.41 -32.21
CA LEU A 176 -17.08 12.83 -31.76
C LEU A 176 -17.35 11.42 -31.24
N TYR A 177 -16.72 10.45 -31.84
CA TYR A 177 -16.71 9.06 -31.38
C TYR A 177 -15.31 8.71 -30.88
N LEU A 178 -15.23 8.13 -29.68
CA LEU A 178 -13.99 7.59 -29.13
C LEU A 178 -14.07 6.06 -29.07
N LEU A 179 -12.91 5.43 -29.24
CA LEU A 179 -12.76 3.98 -29.04
C LEU A 179 -13.07 3.63 -27.59
N ASP A 180 -13.78 2.54 -27.40
CA ASP A 180 -13.95 1.91 -26.11
C ASP A 180 -12.68 1.15 -25.69
N ASP A 181 -12.55 0.79 -24.41
CA ASP A 181 -11.37 0.15 -23.85
C ASP A 181 -10.98 -1.14 -24.58
N ASP A 182 -11.95 -1.89 -25.09
CA ASP A 182 -11.74 -3.09 -25.90
C ASP A 182 -11.31 -2.82 -27.35
N THR A 183 -11.21 -1.54 -27.75
CA THR A 183 -10.84 -1.10 -29.11
C THR A 183 -11.69 -1.68 -30.25
N SER A 184 -12.81 -2.29 -29.94
CA SER A 184 -13.72 -2.97 -30.89
C SER A 184 -14.97 -2.16 -31.21
N ALA A 185 -15.26 -1.11 -30.43
CA ALA A 185 -16.44 -0.28 -30.56
C ALA A 185 -16.13 1.21 -30.41
N LEU A 186 -16.97 2.02 -31.02
CA LEU A 186 -16.92 3.49 -30.95
C LEU A 186 -18.10 4.01 -30.14
N LYS A 187 -17.84 4.77 -29.10
CA LYS A 187 -18.84 5.45 -28.29
C LYS A 187 -18.93 6.91 -28.64
N MET A 188 -20.14 7.41 -28.93
CA MET A 188 -20.37 8.85 -29.10
C MET A 188 -20.13 9.59 -27.78
N ARG A 189 -19.25 10.59 -27.77
CA ARG A 189 -18.88 11.39 -26.59
C ARG A 189 -19.38 12.83 -26.67
N SER A 190 -19.53 13.37 -27.87
CA SER A 190 -20.08 14.70 -28.08
C SER A 190 -20.85 14.74 -29.42
N CYS A 191 -21.89 15.53 -29.50
CA CYS A 191 -22.62 15.74 -30.74
C CYS A 191 -23.24 17.13 -30.80
N ILE A 192 -23.30 17.68 -32.04
CA ILE A 192 -23.96 18.94 -32.39
C ILE A 192 -24.92 18.67 -33.56
N GLY A 193 -26.10 19.29 -33.56
CA GLY A 193 -27.10 19.07 -34.61
C GLY A 193 -27.80 17.69 -34.54
N LEU A 194 -27.50 16.87 -33.56
CA LEU A 194 -28.15 15.58 -33.31
C LEU A 194 -28.90 15.60 -31.96
N PRO A 195 -29.92 14.75 -31.78
CA PRO A 195 -30.62 14.63 -30.50
C PRO A 195 -29.62 14.18 -29.39
N LYS A 196 -29.66 14.85 -28.25
CA LYS A 196 -28.77 14.50 -27.11
C LYS A 196 -28.98 13.07 -26.58
N THR A 197 -30.12 12.43 -26.87
CA THR A 197 -30.37 11.02 -26.58
C THR A 197 -29.41 10.07 -27.27
N ARG A 198 -28.74 10.49 -28.36
CA ARG A 198 -27.71 9.71 -29.06
C ARG A 198 -26.45 9.48 -28.19
N LEU A 199 -26.16 10.37 -27.27
CA LEU A 199 -25.04 10.21 -26.33
C LEU A 199 -25.23 9.03 -25.38
N THR A 200 -26.49 8.62 -25.12
CA THR A 200 -26.80 7.47 -24.26
C THR A 200 -26.93 6.15 -25.05
N ALA A 201 -26.81 6.20 -26.37
CA ALA A 201 -26.87 5.00 -27.22
C ALA A 201 -25.69 4.05 -26.89
N PRO A 202 -25.88 2.74 -27.06
CA PRO A 202 -24.78 1.78 -26.86
C PRO A 202 -23.62 2.06 -27.82
N PRO A 203 -22.37 1.62 -27.48
CA PRO A 203 -21.23 1.72 -28.38
C PRO A 203 -21.55 1.05 -29.72
N ARG A 204 -21.04 1.61 -30.81
CA ARG A 204 -21.17 1.11 -32.15
C ARG A 204 -19.97 0.23 -32.52
N GLU A 205 -20.21 -0.99 -32.95
CA GLU A 205 -19.12 -1.88 -33.39
C GLU A 205 -18.38 -1.29 -34.59
N LEU A 206 -17.04 -1.42 -34.57
CA LEU A 206 -16.18 -1.07 -35.72
C LEU A 206 -16.38 -2.02 -36.90
N ARG A 207 -16.81 -3.24 -36.62
CA ARG A 207 -17.03 -4.25 -37.65
C ARG A 207 -18.16 -3.79 -38.58
N GLY A 208 -17.80 -3.61 -39.87
CA GLY A 208 -18.73 -3.14 -40.89
C GLY A 208 -18.77 -1.62 -41.06
N SER A 209 -17.97 -0.86 -40.31
CA SER A 209 -17.86 0.59 -40.48
C SER A 209 -16.57 0.96 -41.20
N LEU A 210 -16.54 0.84 -42.54
CA LEU A 210 -15.36 1.09 -43.36
C LEU A 210 -14.84 2.53 -43.21
N ALA A 211 -15.72 3.51 -43.09
CA ALA A 211 -15.31 4.91 -42.93
C ALA A 211 -14.55 5.15 -41.64
N ASP A 212 -15.00 4.57 -40.53
CA ASP A 212 -14.26 4.67 -39.25
C ASP A 212 -12.93 3.91 -39.31
N LEU A 213 -12.93 2.70 -39.89
CA LEU A 213 -11.71 1.90 -40.01
C LEU A 213 -10.64 2.65 -40.82
N GLU A 214 -11.03 3.23 -41.95
CA GLU A 214 -10.12 4.03 -42.79
C GLU A 214 -9.65 5.30 -42.07
N ALA A 215 -10.56 5.97 -41.35
CA ALA A 215 -10.19 7.13 -40.54
C ALA A 215 -9.22 6.76 -39.42
N LEU A 216 -9.41 5.64 -38.71
CA LEU A 216 -8.49 5.16 -37.67
C LEU A 216 -7.09 4.79 -38.23
N LEU A 217 -6.99 4.48 -39.53
CA LEU A 217 -5.71 4.33 -40.24
C LEU A 217 -5.02 5.69 -40.54
N GLY A 218 -5.64 6.79 -40.19
CA GLY A 218 -5.09 8.13 -40.33
C GLY A 218 -5.55 8.91 -41.58
N ASN A 219 -6.49 8.36 -42.35
CA ASN A 219 -6.97 8.96 -43.59
C ASN A 219 -8.31 9.70 -43.36
N ALA A 220 -8.45 10.92 -43.89
CA ALA A 220 -9.75 11.55 -43.92
C ALA A 220 -10.63 10.88 -45.00
N VAL A 221 -11.88 10.58 -44.67
CA VAL A 221 -12.84 9.92 -45.56
C VAL A 221 -13.91 10.92 -46.00
N LEU A 222 -14.12 11.01 -47.31
CA LEU A 222 -15.03 11.95 -47.93
C LEU A 222 -16.19 11.15 -48.56
N LEU A 223 -17.37 11.22 -47.99
CA LEU A 223 -18.60 10.62 -48.49
C LEU A 223 -19.44 11.73 -49.14
N SER A 224 -19.18 12.01 -50.42
CA SER A 224 -19.84 13.11 -51.13
C SER A 224 -21.33 12.87 -51.42
N ASP A 225 -21.71 11.60 -51.58
CA ASP A 225 -23.09 11.12 -51.72
C ASP A 225 -23.15 9.73 -51.11
N ILE A 226 -23.73 9.62 -49.91
CA ILE A 226 -23.79 8.36 -49.15
C ILE A 226 -24.69 7.33 -49.83
N ASP A 227 -25.74 7.76 -50.50
CA ASP A 227 -26.66 6.84 -51.21
C ASP A 227 -25.97 6.14 -52.37
N MET A 228 -24.98 6.78 -52.96
CA MET A 228 -24.16 6.22 -54.08
C MET A 228 -22.98 5.36 -53.57
N MET A 229 -22.76 5.28 -52.24
CA MET A 229 -21.66 4.55 -51.61
C MET A 229 -22.16 3.52 -50.57
N PRO A 230 -22.91 2.47 -50.99
CA PRO A 230 -23.55 1.54 -50.06
C PRO A 230 -22.56 0.73 -49.19
N ASP A 231 -21.31 0.58 -49.61
CA ASP A 231 -20.27 -0.12 -48.86
C ASP A 231 -19.68 0.74 -47.69
N TRP A 232 -20.05 2.03 -47.65
CA TRP A 232 -19.58 3.01 -46.66
C TRP A 232 -20.72 3.53 -45.79
N PRO A 233 -21.26 2.71 -44.89
CA PRO A 233 -22.42 3.10 -44.10
C PRO A 233 -22.11 4.25 -43.16
N SER A 234 -22.98 5.26 -43.17
CA SER A 234 -22.95 6.34 -42.17
C SER A 234 -23.71 5.92 -40.92
N PRO A 235 -23.24 6.32 -39.72
CA PRO A 235 -23.97 6.06 -38.47
C PRO A 235 -25.24 6.88 -38.31
N GLU A 236 -25.40 7.95 -39.10
CA GLU A 236 -26.55 8.84 -39.08
C GLU A 236 -27.11 9.04 -40.52
N GLU A 237 -28.41 9.33 -40.63
CA GLU A 237 -29.13 9.48 -41.91
C GLU A 237 -28.94 10.90 -42.49
N PHE A 238 -27.87 11.09 -43.25
CA PHE A 238 -27.51 12.33 -43.96
C PHE A 238 -27.08 12.01 -45.37
N ALA A 239 -27.09 13.03 -46.27
CA ALA A 239 -26.75 12.84 -47.67
C ALA A 239 -25.24 12.80 -47.97
N SER A 240 -24.44 13.48 -47.18
CA SER A 240 -22.97 13.47 -47.33
C SER A 240 -22.26 13.59 -45.96
N ALA A 241 -21.03 13.09 -45.86
CA ALA A 241 -20.23 13.19 -44.64
C ALA A 241 -18.72 13.39 -44.91
N LEU A 242 -18.07 14.05 -43.97
CA LEU A 242 -16.63 14.10 -43.81
C LEU A 242 -16.26 13.40 -42.51
N VAL A 243 -15.32 12.45 -42.55
CA VAL A 243 -14.82 11.76 -41.38
C VAL A 243 -13.32 12.00 -41.25
N VAL A 244 -12.88 12.38 -40.07
CA VAL A 244 -11.45 12.59 -39.78
C VAL A 244 -11.00 11.80 -38.57
N PRO A 245 -9.72 11.35 -38.53
CA PRO A 245 -9.19 10.63 -37.39
C PRO A 245 -8.99 11.54 -36.18
N VAL A 246 -9.21 10.96 -34.98
CA VAL A 246 -8.79 11.53 -33.71
C VAL A 246 -7.67 10.67 -33.15
N GLY A 247 -6.47 11.23 -33.05
CA GLY A 247 -5.27 10.50 -32.69
C GLY A 247 -4.31 10.32 -33.88
N SER A 248 -3.33 9.44 -33.71
CA SER A 248 -2.37 9.10 -34.76
C SER A 248 -2.57 7.68 -35.28
N MET A 249 -2.00 7.35 -36.44
CA MET A 249 -2.00 5.98 -36.98
C MET A 249 -1.45 4.94 -36.00
N THR A 250 -0.51 5.32 -35.14
CA THR A 250 0.08 4.44 -34.11
C THR A 250 -0.71 4.37 -32.81
N MET A 251 -1.54 5.36 -32.55
CA MET A 251 -2.42 5.46 -31.39
C MET A 251 -3.74 6.14 -31.80
N PRO A 252 -4.62 5.43 -32.49
CA PRO A 252 -5.94 5.94 -32.82
C PRO A 252 -6.80 6.01 -31.54
N HIS A 253 -7.51 7.10 -31.34
CA HIS A 253 -8.41 7.30 -30.21
C HIS A 253 -9.87 7.36 -30.61
N GLY A 254 -10.15 7.66 -31.89
CA GLY A 254 -11.53 7.75 -32.37
C GLY A 254 -11.66 8.44 -33.71
N THR A 255 -12.87 8.89 -34.01
CA THR A 255 -13.22 9.57 -35.26
C THR A 255 -14.14 10.75 -35.00
N MET A 256 -14.01 11.79 -35.82
CA MET A 256 -14.97 12.90 -35.87
C MET A 256 -15.71 12.87 -37.18
N TRP A 257 -17.03 12.94 -37.09
CA TRP A 257 -17.93 12.95 -38.21
C TRP A 257 -18.58 14.31 -38.35
N PHE A 258 -18.73 14.79 -39.62
CA PHE A 258 -19.42 16.01 -40.00
C PHE A 258 -20.38 15.73 -41.15
N TRP A 259 -21.67 15.97 -40.95
CA TRP A 259 -22.72 15.62 -41.91
C TRP A 259 -23.38 16.84 -42.54
N SER A 260 -23.89 16.63 -43.76
CA SER A 260 -24.70 17.62 -44.50
C SER A 260 -25.95 16.99 -45.11
N ASP A 261 -27.04 17.75 -45.15
CA ASP A 261 -28.37 17.30 -45.65
C ASP A 261 -28.40 17.13 -47.17
N LYS A 262 -27.39 17.61 -47.88
CA LYS A 262 -27.33 17.53 -49.34
C LYS A 262 -26.00 16.88 -49.76
N PRO A 263 -26.03 16.11 -50.88
CA PRO A 263 -24.77 15.65 -51.47
C PRO A 263 -23.85 16.84 -51.79
N ARG A 264 -22.62 16.76 -51.38
CA ARG A 264 -21.58 17.77 -51.63
C ARG A 264 -20.20 17.19 -51.60
N SER A 265 -19.28 17.84 -52.33
CA SER A 265 -17.86 17.63 -52.22
C SER A 265 -17.26 18.53 -51.14
N TYR A 266 -16.32 17.98 -50.36
CA TYR A 266 -15.60 18.73 -49.34
C TYR A 266 -14.27 19.20 -49.93
N SER A 267 -13.91 20.47 -49.71
CA SER A 267 -12.67 21.08 -50.16
C SER A 267 -11.49 20.62 -49.27
N ALA A 268 -10.25 20.71 -49.82
CA ALA A 268 -9.07 20.42 -49.05
C ALA A 268 -8.92 21.28 -47.79
N THR A 269 -9.38 22.54 -47.85
CA THR A 269 -9.39 23.46 -46.69
C THR A 269 -10.36 22.99 -45.59
N GLU A 270 -11.54 22.49 -45.94
CA GLU A 270 -12.49 21.97 -44.97
C GLU A 270 -11.94 20.70 -44.27
N VAL A 271 -11.28 19.84 -45.04
CA VAL A 271 -10.62 18.64 -44.49
C VAL A 271 -9.47 19.04 -43.54
N GLU A 272 -8.67 20.04 -43.92
CA GLU A 272 -7.57 20.55 -43.08
C GLU A 272 -8.07 21.16 -41.77
N VAL A 273 -9.15 21.95 -41.81
CA VAL A 273 -9.80 22.52 -40.63
C VAL A 273 -10.33 21.41 -39.72
N ALA A 274 -10.96 20.39 -40.28
CA ALA A 274 -11.46 19.23 -39.50
C ALA A 274 -10.31 18.44 -38.84
N ASN A 275 -9.20 18.21 -39.55
CA ASN A 275 -8.02 17.54 -38.99
C ASN A 275 -7.34 18.37 -37.89
N LEU A 276 -7.22 19.68 -38.04
CA LEU A 276 -6.68 20.58 -37.01
C LEU A 276 -7.54 20.52 -35.73
N ALA A 277 -8.85 20.49 -35.89
CA ALA A 277 -9.77 20.36 -34.77
C ALA A 277 -9.67 18.99 -34.10
N ALA A 278 -9.52 17.92 -34.86
CA ALA A 278 -9.29 16.58 -34.30
C ALA A 278 -7.99 16.53 -33.47
N GLY A 279 -6.93 17.19 -33.94
CA GLY A 279 -5.70 17.36 -33.18
C GLY A 279 -5.90 18.14 -31.88
N ARG A 280 -6.75 19.18 -31.88
CA ARG A 280 -7.09 19.96 -30.69
C ARG A 280 -7.92 19.14 -29.70
N VAL A 281 -8.89 18.38 -30.19
CA VAL A 281 -9.68 17.42 -29.38
C VAL A 281 -8.74 16.44 -28.70
N MET A 282 -7.76 15.89 -29.42
CA MET A 282 -6.76 14.98 -28.85
C MET A 282 -5.96 15.63 -27.73
N SER A 283 -5.48 16.86 -27.92
CA SER A 283 -4.76 17.59 -26.87
C SER A 283 -5.58 17.82 -25.61
N GLU A 284 -6.89 18.13 -25.74
CA GLU A 284 -7.78 18.29 -24.57
C GLU A 284 -7.98 16.95 -23.84
N ILE A 285 -8.10 15.85 -24.58
CA ILE A 285 -8.21 14.50 -23.98
C ILE A 285 -6.93 14.14 -23.24
N GLU A 286 -5.75 14.31 -23.86
CA GLU A 286 -4.45 14.05 -23.24
C GLU A 286 -4.24 14.89 -21.96
N GLN A 287 -4.58 16.16 -21.99
CA GLN A 287 -4.50 17.04 -20.82
C GLN A 287 -5.42 16.59 -19.70
N SER A 288 -6.62 16.09 -20.03
CA SER A 288 -7.57 15.56 -19.05
C SER A 288 -7.02 14.30 -18.38
N ILE A 289 -6.48 13.36 -19.17
CA ILE A 289 -5.88 12.11 -18.67
C ILE A 289 -4.68 12.43 -17.77
N LEU A 290 -3.73 13.25 -18.24
CA LEU A 290 -2.57 13.65 -17.44
C LEU A 290 -2.97 14.37 -16.15
N GLY A 291 -3.99 15.23 -16.22
CA GLY A 291 -4.53 15.91 -15.05
C GLY A 291 -5.07 14.93 -14.00
N GLN A 292 -5.78 13.89 -14.42
CA GLN A 292 -6.29 12.83 -13.53
C GLN A 292 -5.16 12.01 -12.91
N GLU A 293 -4.16 11.62 -13.70
CA GLU A 293 -2.98 10.89 -13.20
C GLU A 293 -2.19 11.68 -12.15
N ILE A 294 -1.99 12.98 -12.39
CA ILE A 294 -1.31 13.86 -11.42
C ILE A 294 -2.12 13.95 -10.11
N HIS A 295 -3.44 14.05 -10.20
CA HIS A 295 -4.29 14.12 -9.00
C HIS A 295 -4.28 12.80 -8.23
N HIS A 296 -4.37 11.67 -8.93
CA HIS A 296 -4.30 10.35 -8.32
C HIS A 296 -2.94 10.13 -7.65
N SER A 297 -1.85 10.46 -8.34
CA SER A 297 -0.51 10.39 -7.79
C SER A 297 -0.34 11.26 -6.54
N ARG A 298 -0.86 12.50 -6.55
CA ARG A 298 -0.83 13.39 -5.38
C ARG A 298 -1.66 12.85 -4.21
N ALA A 299 -2.81 12.23 -4.48
CA ALA A 299 -3.64 11.62 -3.44
C ALA A 299 -2.91 10.45 -2.76
N ILE A 300 -2.29 9.57 -3.56
CA ILE A 300 -1.45 8.47 -3.06
C ILE A 300 -0.27 9.02 -2.25
N GLN A 301 0.44 10.03 -2.76
CA GLN A 301 1.56 10.63 -2.04
C GLN A 301 1.13 11.18 -0.68
N LYS A 302 -0.01 11.86 -0.61
CA LYS A 302 -0.56 12.35 0.66
C LYS A 302 -0.90 11.23 1.65
N GLN A 303 -1.38 10.08 1.16
CA GLN A 303 -1.62 8.90 2.00
C GLN A 303 -0.30 8.33 2.54
N ILE A 304 0.73 8.23 1.70
CA ILE A 304 2.07 7.79 2.10
C ILE A 304 2.67 8.75 3.14
N ASP A 305 2.55 10.06 2.94
CA ASP A 305 3.03 11.06 3.89
C ASP A 305 2.31 10.93 5.25
N THR A 306 1.00 10.67 5.23
CA THR A 306 0.23 10.43 6.46
C THR A 306 0.68 9.16 7.17
N ALA A 307 0.89 8.07 6.43
CA ALA A 307 1.39 6.81 6.98
C ALA A 307 2.80 6.98 7.58
N SER A 308 3.65 7.77 6.93
CA SER A 308 5.00 8.12 7.43
C SER A 308 4.93 8.85 8.79
N LEU A 309 4.01 9.80 8.95
CA LEU A 309 3.81 10.48 10.24
C LEU A 309 3.35 9.50 11.34
N ILE A 310 2.47 8.57 11.01
CA ILE A 310 2.02 7.53 11.94
C ILE A 310 3.22 6.65 12.33
N GLN A 311 4.01 6.19 11.36
CA GLN A 311 5.20 5.38 11.63
C GLN A 311 6.23 6.14 12.47
N ALA A 312 6.48 7.41 12.18
CA ALA A 312 7.37 8.24 12.96
C ALA A 312 6.90 8.39 14.43
N SER A 313 5.59 8.46 14.66
CA SER A 313 5.02 8.50 16.01
C SER A 313 5.18 7.19 16.81
N MET A 314 5.52 6.10 16.15
CA MET A 314 5.82 4.82 16.79
C MET A 314 7.28 4.71 17.27
N LEU A 315 8.16 5.60 16.83
CA LEU A 315 9.51 5.67 17.35
C LEU A 315 9.48 6.21 18.79
N PRO A 316 10.42 5.79 19.64
CA PRO A 316 10.42 6.20 21.03
C PRO A 316 10.77 7.68 21.18
N ASP A 317 10.11 8.34 22.13
CA ASP A 317 10.49 9.68 22.56
C ASP A 317 11.83 9.65 23.31
N ASN A 318 12.53 10.80 23.35
CA ASN A 318 13.78 10.96 24.10
C ASN A 318 13.54 11.01 25.63
N GLN A 319 12.77 10.07 26.17
CA GLN A 319 12.52 9.96 27.60
C GLN A 319 13.64 9.18 28.28
N VAL A 320 14.00 9.62 29.49
CA VAL A 320 14.95 8.89 30.34
C VAL A 320 14.24 7.62 30.84
N LEU A 321 14.69 6.46 30.37
CA LEU A 321 14.11 5.17 30.78
C LEU A 321 14.47 4.81 32.22
N HIS A 322 15.72 5.07 32.62
CA HIS A 322 16.26 4.79 33.96
C HIS A 322 17.38 5.77 34.28
N GLU A 323 17.51 6.17 35.56
CA GLU A 323 18.49 7.17 36.01
C GLU A 323 19.95 6.75 35.79
N ASP A 324 20.24 5.46 35.77
CA ASP A 324 21.58 4.86 35.59
C ASP A 324 21.90 4.52 34.12
N PHE A 325 20.96 4.73 33.19
CA PHE A 325 21.14 4.39 31.78
C PHE A 325 20.74 5.55 30.85
N ASP A 326 21.64 5.90 29.94
CA ASP A 326 21.42 6.86 28.87
C ASP A 326 21.23 6.09 27.56
N VAL A 327 20.02 6.13 26.99
CA VAL A 327 19.63 5.41 25.79
C VAL A 327 19.26 6.40 24.70
N ASN A 328 19.82 6.23 23.52
CA ASN A 328 19.47 7.01 22.34
C ASN A 328 19.66 6.19 21.07
N GLY A 329 18.99 6.55 20.01
CA GLY A 329 19.08 5.89 18.73
C GLY A 329 18.41 6.69 17.63
N TRP A 330 18.55 6.22 16.41
CA TRP A 330 17.91 6.78 15.24
C TRP A 330 17.62 5.70 14.20
N THR A 331 16.61 5.95 13.41
CA THR A 331 16.31 5.21 12.20
C THR A 331 16.30 6.18 11.03
N PHE A 332 17.08 5.89 10.02
CA PHE A 332 17.10 6.61 8.75
C PHE A 332 16.42 5.75 7.70
N GLN A 333 15.28 6.21 7.21
CA GLN A 333 14.52 5.56 6.16
C GLN A 333 14.99 6.06 4.80
N ASN A 334 15.17 5.12 3.86
CA ASN A 334 15.48 5.45 2.48
C ASN A 334 14.17 5.67 1.70
N GLY A 335 13.57 6.83 1.87
CA GLY A 335 12.28 7.19 1.31
C GLY A 335 11.38 7.87 2.33
N THR A 336 10.13 8.07 1.96
CA THR A 336 9.14 8.73 2.85
C THR A 336 8.69 7.79 3.97
N ILE A 337 8.63 6.48 3.71
CA ILE A 337 8.21 5.42 4.62
C ILE A 337 9.08 4.19 4.37
N GLY A 338 9.40 3.40 5.39
CA GLY A 338 10.30 2.26 5.25
C GLY A 338 10.16 1.22 6.34
N GLY A 339 11.01 0.18 6.25
CA GLY A 339 11.03 -0.98 7.14
C GLY A 339 11.90 -0.81 8.39
N GLY A 340 12.66 0.31 8.49
CA GLY A 340 13.53 0.57 9.63
C GLY A 340 12.75 0.93 10.88
N PHE A 341 13.17 0.38 12.03
CA PHE A 341 12.54 0.68 13.31
C PHE A 341 13.51 0.56 14.48
N HIS A 342 13.24 1.28 15.54
CA HIS A 342 13.78 1.04 16.88
C HIS A 342 12.72 1.38 17.93
N HIS A 343 12.86 0.78 19.10
CA HIS A 343 11.99 1.03 20.22
C HIS A 343 12.69 0.69 21.52
N TRP A 344 12.36 1.39 22.60
CA TRP A 344 12.78 1.05 23.96
C TRP A 344 11.66 1.34 24.94
N ASP A 345 11.59 0.53 25.97
CA ASP A 345 10.60 0.67 27.03
C ASP A 345 11.13 0.00 28.31
N ILE A 346 10.50 0.26 29.44
CA ILE A 346 10.74 -0.40 30.72
C ILE A 346 9.42 -1.05 31.19
N ASN A 347 9.47 -2.34 31.54
CA ASN A 347 8.28 -3.05 31.98
C ASN A 347 8.02 -2.88 33.48
N HIS A 348 6.89 -3.41 33.97
CA HIS A 348 6.49 -3.38 35.39
C HIS A 348 7.49 -4.04 36.36
N GLN A 349 8.44 -4.85 35.85
CA GLN A 349 9.50 -5.50 36.62
C GLN A 349 10.82 -4.72 36.52
N GLU A 350 10.76 -3.48 36.09
CA GLU A 350 11.90 -2.61 35.87
C GLU A 350 12.94 -3.16 34.89
N MET A 351 12.57 -4.11 34.01
CA MET A 351 13.45 -4.59 32.94
C MET A 351 13.35 -3.67 31.73
N MET A 352 14.49 -3.17 31.27
CA MET A 352 14.58 -2.40 30.03
C MET A 352 14.59 -3.35 28.85
N THR A 353 13.75 -3.09 27.85
CA THR A 353 13.81 -3.74 26.55
C THR A 353 14.08 -2.73 25.47
N ILE A 354 14.96 -3.10 24.58
CA ILE A 354 15.33 -2.32 23.42
C ILE A 354 15.21 -3.23 22.20
N SER A 355 14.53 -2.78 21.18
CA SER A 355 14.46 -3.45 19.88
C SER A 355 14.94 -2.51 18.78
N LEU A 356 15.59 -3.07 17.77
CA LEU A 356 15.96 -2.37 16.56
C LEU A 356 15.93 -3.34 15.38
N GLY A 357 15.71 -2.84 14.19
CA GLY A 357 15.69 -3.70 13.02
C GLY A 357 15.33 -3.00 11.73
N ASN A 358 15.24 -3.82 10.70
CA ASN A 358 14.85 -3.41 9.38
C ASN A 358 14.12 -4.58 8.68
N ALA A 359 12.91 -4.32 8.17
CA ALA A 359 12.25 -5.21 7.22
C ALA A 359 12.96 -5.12 5.86
N ASN A 360 13.07 -6.24 5.16
CA ASN A 360 13.79 -6.29 3.89
C ASN A 360 13.05 -5.64 2.72
N GLN A 361 11.74 -5.53 2.83
CA GLN A 361 10.90 -4.92 1.81
C GLN A 361 11.04 -3.40 1.83
N PRO A 362 11.15 -2.75 0.67
CA PRO A 362 11.22 -1.30 0.59
C PRO A 362 9.83 -0.65 0.76
N GLY A 363 9.82 0.61 1.18
CA GLY A 363 8.63 1.46 1.17
C GLY A 363 7.48 0.99 2.07
N PRO A 364 6.23 1.12 1.61
CA PRO A 364 5.03 0.82 2.43
C PRO A 364 4.94 -0.63 2.92
N GLU A 365 5.39 -1.58 2.11
CA GLU A 365 5.41 -2.99 2.47
C GLU A 365 6.33 -3.24 3.68
N GLY A 366 7.55 -2.71 3.62
CA GLY A 366 8.49 -2.78 4.75
C GLY A 366 7.95 -2.10 6.00
N ALA A 367 7.25 -0.98 5.85
CA ALA A 367 6.63 -0.27 6.96
C ALA A 367 5.55 -1.10 7.67
N ILE A 368 4.74 -1.84 6.92
CA ILE A 368 3.72 -2.75 7.49
C ILE A 368 4.41 -3.84 8.31
N VAL A 369 5.44 -4.49 7.76
CA VAL A 369 6.20 -5.53 8.47
C VAL A 369 6.84 -4.96 9.73
N ALA A 370 7.51 -3.81 9.66
CA ALA A 370 8.13 -3.15 10.80
C ALA A 370 7.11 -2.80 11.90
N THR A 371 5.95 -2.26 11.51
CA THR A 371 4.86 -1.92 12.42
C THR A 371 4.28 -3.17 13.10
N SER A 372 4.13 -4.26 12.36
CA SER A 372 3.68 -5.54 12.90
C SER A 372 4.67 -6.09 13.95
N ILE A 373 5.97 -6.07 13.63
CA ILE A 373 7.02 -6.46 14.58
C ILE A 373 6.97 -5.61 15.85
N GLN A 374 6.93 -4.27 15.71
CA GLN A 374 6.88 -3.36 16.85
C GLN A 374 5.63 -3.60 17.72
N SER A 375 4.49 -3.89 17.11
CA SER A 375 3.25 -4.18 17.83
C SER A 375 3.34 -5.48 18.63
N ILE A 376 3.92 -6.53 18.05
CA ILE A 376 4.16 -7.80 18.74
C ILE A 376 5.13 -7.60 19.91
N VAL A 377 6.25 -6.90 19.69
CA VAL A 377 7.22 -6.61 20.74
C VAL A 377 6.56 -5.88 21.90
N ARG A 378 5.81 -4.80 21.64
CA ARG A 378 5.11 -4.03 22.66
C ARG A 378 4.09 -4.84 23.46
N THR A 379 3.41 -5.78 22.81
CA THR A 379 2.42 -6.65 23.47
C THR A 379 3.08 -7.69 24.37
N LEU A 380 4.10 -8.38 23.88
CA LEU A 380 4.77 -9.46 24.60
C LEU A 380 5.71 -8.95 25.70
N TRP A 381 6.22 -7.74 25.54
CA TRP A 381 7.12 -7.08 26.47
C TRP A 381 6.52 -6.93 27.89
N GLN A 382 5.24 -6.64 27.99
CA GLN A 382 4.52 -6.52 29.26
C GLN A 382 4.47 -7.85 30.04
N GLY A 383 4.64 -9.00 29.35
CA GLY A 383 4.38 -10.35 29.83
C GLY A 383 5.59 -11.14 30.31
N ASN A 384 6.68 -10.53 30.76
CA ASN A 384 7.87 -11.24 31.28
C ASN A 384 8.47 -12.31 30.33
N HIS A 385 8.37 -12.09 29.03
CA HIS A 385 8.96 -12.97 28.03
C HIS A 385 10.45 -12.64 27.82
N ASN A 386 11.28 -13.66 27.62
CA ASN A 386 12.69 -13.44 27.28
C ASN A 386 12.84 -13.08 25.78
N PRO A 387 13.97 -12.47 25.37
CA PRO A 387 14.20 -12.04 23.98
C PRO A 387 14.02 -13.16 22.95
N MET A 388 14.43 -14.37 23.28
CA MET A 388 14.35 -15.53 22.38
C MET A 388 12.89 -15.96 22.13
N SER A 389 12.06 -15.98 23.18
CA SER A 389 10.64 -16.33 23.03
C SER A 389 9.86 -15.28 22.25
N ILE A 390 10.15 -13.99 22.47
CA ILE A 390 9.57 -12.90 21.68
C ILE A 390 9.99 -13.04 20.20
N MET A 391 11.27 -13.27 19.94
CA MET A 391 11.79 -13.45 18.57
C MET A 391 11.10 -14.61 17.85
N ARG A 392 10.92 -15.73 18.55
CA ARG A 392 10.19 -16.89 18.01
C ARG A 392 8.75 -16.56 17.69
N THR A 393 8.03 -15.91 18.60
CA THR A 393 6.64 -15.51 18.34
C THR A 393 6.53 -14.57 17.13
N ILE A 394 7.47 -13.63 16.96
CA ILE A 394 7.52 -12.76 15.79
C ILE A 394 7.73 -13.60 14.52
N ASN A 395 8.70 -14.53 14.55
CA ASN A 395 8.97 -15.43 13.42
C ASN A 395 7.72 -16.21 13.00
N ASP A 396 7.07 -16.85 13.98
CA ASP A 396 5.91 -17.71 13.73
C ASP A 396 4.70 -16.90 13.26
N THR A 397 4.53 -15.69 13.81
CA THR A 397 3.43 -14.80 13.40
C THR A 397 3.64 -14.28 11.98
N LEU A 398 4.83 -13.76 11.64
CA LEU A 398 5.09 -13.28 10.29
C LEU A 398 5.08 -14.41 9.27
N TRP A 399 5.63 -15.59 9.62
CA TRP A 399 5.57 -16.76 8.76
C TRP A 399 4.14 -17.21 8.47
N GLY A 400 3.25 -17.16 9.46
CA GLY A 400 1.85 -17.52 9.32
C GLY A 400 1.00 -16.52 8.51
N MET A 401 1.51 -15.30 8.30
CA MET A 401 0.83 -14.27 7.53
C MET A 401 1.21 -14.27 6.03
N GLN A 402 2.07 -15.23 5.61
CA GLN A 402 2.71 -15.13 4.29
C GLN A 402 1.85 -15.59 3.13
N ASP A 403 1.61 -14.61 2.24
CA ASP A 403 1.58 -14.84 0.79
C ASP A 403 2.84 -14.24 0.09
N ALA A 404 3.76 -13.61 0.83
CA ALA A 404 4.96 -12.94 0.32
C ALA A 404 6.18 -13.22 1.20
N ASP A 405 7.39 -13.15 0.65
CA ASP A 405 8.69 -13.38 1.32
C ASP A 405 9.04 -12.26 2.33
N TRP A 406 8.19 -12.01 3.31
CA TRP A 406 8.40 -11.00 4.34
C TRP A 406 9.44 -11.45 5.34
N THR A 407 10.60 -10.84 5.27
CA THR A 407 11.69 -11.12 6.20
C THR A 407 12.21 -9.86 6.86
N ALA A 408 12.77 -9.98 8.07
CA ALA A 408 13.35 -8.86 8.77
C ALA A 408 14.65 -9.26 9.49
N SER A 409 15.57 -8.29 9.55
CA SER A 409 16.72 -8.34 10.45
C SER A 409 16.38 -7.55 11.70
N MET A 410 16.52 -8.14 12.90
CA MET A 410 16.23 -7.43 14.13
C MET A 410 17.08 -7.92 15.32
N GLY A 411 17.31 -7.00 16.24
CA GLY A 411 17.92 -7.27 17.55
C GLY A 411 16.93 -6.95 18.67
N LEU A 412 16.87 -7.82 19.66
CA LEU A 412 16.07 -7.65 20.86
C LEU A 412 16.97 -7.78 22.08
N ILE A 413 17.07 -6.72 22.87
CA ILE A 413 17.98 -6.58 24.01
C ILE A 413 17.13 -6.38 25.26
N GLN A 414 17.41 -7.16 26.30
CA GLN A 414 16.86 -6.95 27.65
C GLN A 414 17.99 -6.68 28.62
N ILE A 415 17.82 -5.70 29.49
CA ILE A 415 18.80 -5.33 30.53
C ILE A 415 18.06 -5.10 31.84
N ASN A 416 18.59 -5.71 32.90
CA ASN A 416 18.20 -5.36 34.26
C ASN A 416 19.02 -4.12 34.68
N PRO A 417 18.39 -2.95 34.85
CA PRO A 417 19.15 -1.71 35.13
C PRO A 417 19.79 -1.69 36.50
N ILE A 418 19.33 -2.51 37.46
CA ILE A 418 19.89 -2.60 38.78
C ILE A 418 21.24 -3.35 38.75
N THR A 419 21.32 -4.42 37.98
CA THR A 419 22.49 -5.31 37.97
C THR A 419 23.41 -5.08 36.77
N GLY A 420 22.93 -4.46 35.69
CA GLY A 420 23.62 -4.36 34.41
C GLY A 420 23.67 -5.67 33.62
N TYR A 421 23.14 -6.78 34.17
CA TYR A 421 23.04 -8.02 33.41
C TYR A 421 21.94 -7.95 32.36
N GLY A 422 22.25 -8.47 31.19
CA GLY A 422 21.31 -8.47 30.07
C GLY A 422 21.47 -9.68 29.18
N SER A 423 20.55 -9.75 28.22
CA SER A 423 20.58 -10.75 27.15
C SER A 423 20.20 -10.10 25.82
N ILE A 424 20.81 -10.56 24.75
CA ILE A 424 20.52 -10.13 23.38
C ILE A 424 20.17 -11.34 22.52
N CYS A 425 19.13 -11.20 21.73
CA CYS A 425 18.78 -12.13 20.66
C CYS A 425 18.80 -11.38 19.34
N SER A 426 19.58 -11.86 18.38
CA SER A 426 19.73 -11.23 17.07
C SER A 426 19.29 -12.19 15.97
N ALA A 427 18.63 -11.64 14.96
CA ALA A 427 18.21 -12.31 13.74
C ALA A 427 18.65 -11.48 12.53
N GLY A 428 19.19 -12.13 11.49
CA GLY A 428 19.67 -11.44 10.29
C GLY A 428 20.95 -10.60 10.55
N ASP A 429 21.00 -9.46 9.89
CA ASP A 429 22.22 -8.64 9.74
C ASP A 429 22.34 -7.55 10.83
N ILE A 430 22.16 -7.93 12.10
CA ILE A 430 22.34 -7.03 13.23
C ILE A 430 23.72 -7.24 13.85
N GLN A 431 24.44 -6.16 14.03
CA GLN A 431 25.72 -6.14 14.74
C GLN A 431 25.58 -5.44 16.10
N SER A 432 26.24 -6.01 17.11
CA SER A 432 26.18 -5.49 18.47
C SER A 432 27.51 -5.63 19.19
N PHE A 433 27.93 -4.58 19.90
CA PHE A 433 29.21 -4.52 20.59
C PHE A 433 29.04 -3.89 21.97
N VAL A 434 29.77 -4.42 22.95
CA VAL A 434 30.04 -3.73 24.21
C VAL A 434 31.37 -3.02 24.08
N ILE A 435 31.37 -1.73 24.30
CA ILE A 435 32.53 -0.81 24.16
C ILE A 435 32.91 -0.31 25.55
N SER A 436 34.16 -0.45 25.89
CA SER A 436 34.78 0.03 27.14
C SER A 436 36.03 0.86 26.84
N HIS A 437 36.61 1.49 27.84
CA HIS A 437 37.90 2.18 27.72
C HIS A 437 39.04 1.24 27.29
N ARG A 438 38.92 -0.08 27.56
CA ARG A 438 39.93 -1.10 27.23
C ARG A 438 39.81 -1.62 25.80
N GLY A 439 38.69 -1.41 25.15
CA GLY A 439 38.39 -1.91 23.79
C GLY A 439 36.93 -2.20 23.59
N PHE A 440 36.64 -2.98 22.57
CA PHE A 440 35.31 -3.38 22.24
C PHE A 440 35.23 -4.90 22.04
N ARG A 441 34.11 -5.49 22.40
CA ARG A 441 33.84 -6.93 22.24
C ARG A 441 32.48 -7.12 21.55
N PRO A 442 32.38 -8.00 20.53
CA PRO A 442 31.10 -8.32 19.93
C PRO A 442 30.22 -9.08 20.94
N ILE A 443 28.93 -8.84 20.86
CA ILE A 443 27.89 -9.59 21.57
C ILE A 443 26.77 -9.96 20.58
N GLY A 444 26.11 -11.07 20.84
CA GLY A 444 25.14 -11.61 19.92
C GLY A 444 25.80 -12.48 18.84
N SER A 445 25.00 -13.21 18.15
CA SER A 445 25.40 -14.07 17.03
C SER A 445 24.50 -13.75 15.84
N MET A 446 25.10 -13.68 14.65
CA MET A 446 24.31 -13.66 13.42
C MET A 446 23.50 -14.94 13.33
N GLY A 447 22.25 -14.81 12.94
CA GLY A 447 21.30 -15.91 12.74
C GLY A 447 20.49 -15.71 11.46
N PRO A 448 19.59 -16.63 11.15
CA PRO A 448 18.64 -16.43 10.07
C PRO A 448 17.78 -15.20 10.35
N ARG A 449 17.31 -14.56 9.29
CA ARG A 449 16.34 -13.46 9.41
C ARG A 449 15.03 -14.00 9.97
N VAL A 450 14.31 -13.15 10.67
CA VAL A 450 12.96 -13.45 11.11
C VAL A 450 12.10 -13.75 9.89
N SER A 451 11.26 -14.77 9.98
CA SER A 451 10.38 -15.23 8.90
C SER A 451 11.08 -15.75 7.64
N ALA A 452 12.38 -16.04 7.70
CA ALA A 452 13.08 -16.70 6.59
C ALA A 452 12.78 -18.20 6.50
N GLN A 453 12.47 -18.83 7.64
CA GLN A 453 12.13 -20.25 7.73
C GLN A 453 11.15 -20.47 8.89
N PRO A 454 10.25 -21.47 8.80
CA PRO A 454 9.43 -21.87 9.93
C PRO A 454 10.31 -22.49 11.02
N ASP A 455 9.81 -22.49 12.25
CA ASP A 455 10.44 -23.14 13.42
C ASP A 455 11.92 -22.76 13.65
N THR A 456 12.29 -21.52 13.27
CA THR A 456 13.66 -21.03 13.42
C THR A 456 14.07 -20.99 14.88
N LEU A 457 15.22 -21.61 15.19
CA LEU A 457 15.83 -21.54 16.50
C LEU A 457 16.73 -20.30 16.60
N PHE A 458 16.34 -19.38 17.44
CA PHE A 458 17.13 -18.19 17.76
C PHE A 458 17.99 -18.42 19.01
N ASN A 459 19.18 -17.82 19.05
CA ASN A 459 20.08 -17.90 20.19
C ASN A 459 20.09 -16.59 20.96
N SER A 460 20.14 -16.68 22.28
CA SER A 460 20.27 -15.53 23.16
C SER A 460 21.63 -15.55 23.84
N ASN A 461 22.37 -14.45 23.70
CA ASN A 461 23.68 -14.27 24.31
C ASN A 461 23.56 -13.40 25.56
N ARG A 462 24.10 -13.85 26.69
CA ARG A 462 24.13 -13.09 27.94
C ARG A 462 25.32 -12.13 27.95
N PHE A 463 25.11 -10.97 28.53
CA PHE A 463 26.18 -9.99 28.75
C PHE A 463 25.98 -9.26 30.09
N CYS A 464 26.99 -8.53 30.50
CA CYS A 464 26.88 -7.57 31.58
C CYS A 464 27.48 -6.25 31.11
N LEU A 465 26.73 -5.17 31.28
CA LEU A 465 27.15 -3.81 30.95
C LEU A 465 27.61 -3.11 32.23
N GLN A 466 28.93 -3.00 32.39
CA GLN A 466 29.52 -2.37 33.56
C GLN A 466 29.35 -0.86 33.55
N PRO A 467 29.42 -0.17 34.70
CA PRO A 467 29.47 1.29 34.76
C PRO A 467 30.50 1.89 33.80
N GLY A 468 30.10 2.84 32.98
CA GLY A 468 30.95 3.47 31.95
C GLY A 468 31.03 2.72 30.62
N GLU A 469 30.50 1.49 30.52
CA GLU A 469 30.45 0.76 29.25
C GLU A 469 29.26 1.20 28.39
N ILE A 470 29.40 1.05 27.08
CA ILE A 470 28.41 1.38 26.08
C ILE A 470 28.08 0.10 25.29
N LEU A 471 26.79 -0.21 25.16
CA LEU A 471 26.30 -1.17 24.19
C LEU A 471 25.85 -0.42 22.95
N LEU A 472 26.48 -0.73 21.82
CA LEU A 472 26.12 -0.24 20.48
C LEU A 472 25.51 -1.38 19.69
N ALA A 473 24.33 -1.18 19.15
CA ALA A 473 23.66 -2.11 18.25
C ALA A 473 23.19 -1.39 16.99
N PHE A 474 23.37 -2.01 15.81
CA PHE A 474 23.04 -1.40 14.54
C PHE A 474 22.81 -2.42 13.43
N THR A 475 22.10 -2.00 12.38
CA THR A 475 21.94 -2.76 11.14
C THR A 475 23.22 -2.69 10.30
N SER A 476 23.69 -3.82 9.76
CA SER A 476 25.00 -3.92 9.06
C SER A 476 25.16 -2.97 7.89
N ASN A 477 24.05 -2.63 7.22
CA ASN A 477 24.01 -1.69 6.09
C ASN A 477 24.39 -0.23 6.44
N ILE A 478 24.55 0.11 7.71
CA ILE A 478 25.17 1.40 8.11
C ILE A 478 26.59 1.51 7.55
N LEU A 479 27.28 0.38 7.37
CA LEU A 479 28.67 0.28 6.98
C LEU A 479 28.88 -0.01 5.48
N ASP A 480 27.84 -0.32 4.74
CA ASP A 480 27.89 -0.71 3.31
C ASP A 480 28.20 0.43 2.34
N ILE A 481 28.90 1.46 2.81
CA ILE A 481 29.19 2.63 1.99
C ILE A 481 30.64 2.58 1.51
N SER A 482 30.82 1.97 0.37
CA SER A 482 32.09 1.81 -0.34
C SER A 482 32.65 3.08 -1.01
N ASN A 483 32.07 4.25 -0.78
CA ASN A 483 32.55 5.51 -1.34
C ASN A 483 33.38 6.27 -0.31
N GLY A 484 34.69 6.11 -0.34
CA GLY A 484 35.72 6.70 0.52
C GLY A 484 35.62 8.20 0.82
N GLN A 485 34.48 8.67 1.31
CA GLN A 485 34.33 10.02 1.81
C GLN A 485 35.11 10.18 3.12
N GLN A 486 36.06 11.09 3.13
CA GLN A 486 36.80 11.45 4.33
C GLN A 486 35.88 12.15 5.33
N LEU A 487 35.87 11.65 6.57
CA LEU A 487 35.15 12.27 7.66
C LEU A 487 35.79 13.61 8.05
N PRO A 488 35.00 14.67 8.29
CA PRO A 488 35.53 15.95 8.72
C PRO A 488 36.16 15.83 10.11
N PRO A 489 37.32 16.44 10.35
CA PRO A 489 38.00 16.39 11.66
C PRO A 489 37.16 17.10 12.73
N GLN A 490 36.97 16.45 13.87
CA GLN A 490 36.28 17.02 15.03
C GLN A 490 37.23 17.46 16.14
N LYS A 491 36.96 18.64 16.73
CA LYS A 491 37.65 19.10 17.93
C LYS A 491 36.86 18.67 19.17
N LYS A 492 37.48 17.84 20.03
CA LYS A 492 36.97 17.57 21.38
C LYS A 492 37.02 18.83 22.24
N LYS A 493 36.10 19.00 23.22
CA LYS A 493 36.25 19.94 24.34
C LYS A 493 37.49 19.54 25.13
N GLY A 494 38.66 20.07 24.79
CA GLY A 494 39.96 19.69 25.34
C GLY A 494 41.11 19.68 24.32
N GLY A 495 40.86 20.11 23.08
CA GLY A 495 41.90 20.39 22.08
C GLY A 495 42.40 19.20 21.26
N ARG A 496 41.92 17.98 21.50
CA ARG A 496 42.28 16.81 20.69
C ARG A 496 41.41 16.75 19.43
N THR A 497 42.03 16.73 18.27
CA THR A 497 41.34 16.58 16.99
C THR A 497 41.22 15.09 16.67
N LEU A 498 40.00 14.62 16.46
CA LEU A 498 39.70 13.27 15.96
C LEU A 498 39.64 13.34 14.44
N SER A 499 40.46 12.58 13.73
CA SER A 499 40.37 12.44 12.27
C SER A 499 40.26 10.97 11.88
N TYR A 500 39.18 10.63 11.22
CA TYR A 500 38.92 9.31 10.66
C TYR A 500 38.86 9.41 9.14
N SER A 501 39.48 8.50 8.43
CA SER A 501 39.56 8.55 6.97
C SER A 501 38.29 8.03 6.28
N THR A 502 37.64 7.04 6.89
CA THR A 502 36.42 6.38 6.36
C THR A 502 35.56 5.91 7.52
N LEU A 503 34.27 5.79 7.31
CA LEU A 503 33.35 5.20 8.29
C LEU A 503 33.22 3.70 8.01
N ASP A 504 34.23 2.93 8.40
CA ASP A 504 34.14 1.47 8.52
C ASP A 504 33.72 1.05 9.93
N GLN A 505 33.52 -0.25 10.14
CA GLN A 505 33.12 -0.79 11.44
C GLN A 505 34.11 -0.40 12.55
N ASN A 506 35.40 -0.52 12.30
CA ASN A 506 36.44 -0.22 13.30
C ASN A 506 36.48 1.27 13.64
N SER A 507 36.40 2.14 12.64
CA SER A 507 36.33 3.58 12.83
C SER A 507 35.10 3.99 13.63
N MET A 508 33.92 3.41 13.35
CA MET A 508 32.70 3.68 14.10
C MET A 508 32.83 3.25 15.57
N LEU A 509 33.37 2.07 15.84
CA LEU A 509 33.61 1.59 17.20
C LEU A 509 34.60 2.46 17.94
N GLN A 510 35.64 2.95 17.25
CA GLN A 510 36.62 3.90 17.83
C GLN A 510 35.98 5.25 18.13
N ILE A 511 35.15 5.79 17.21
CA ILE A 511 34.40 7.04 17.42
C ILE A 511 33.56 6.93 18.70
N VAL A 512 32.77 5.87 18.82
CA VAL A 512 31.90 5.68 20.00
C VAL A 512 32.73 5.56 21.27
N ARG A 513 33.87 4.85 21.25
CA ARG A 513 34.79 4.74 22.38
C ARG A 513 35.39 6.10 22.75
N ASP A 514 35.87 6.85 21.76
CA ASP A 514 36.51 8.14 22.00
C ASP A 514 35.53 9.21 22.48
N MET A 515 34.25 9.03 22.22
CA MET A 515 33.13 9.86 22.70
C MET A 515 32.46 9.27 23.96
N ALA A 516 33.05 8.28 24.62
CA ALA A 516 32.40 7.58 25.73
C ALA A 516 31.99 8.50 26.92
N ASP A 517 32.62 9.66 27.07
CA ASP A 517 32.27 10.65 28.09
C ASP A 517 31.04 11.52 27.72
N GLU A 518 30.69 11.57 26.45
CA GLU A 518 29.56 12.36 25.95
C GLU A 518 28.22 11.61 26.15
N LYS A 519 27.09 12.32 26.02
CA LYS A 519 25.73 11.72 26.09
C LYS A 519 25.50 10.77 24.91
N ALA A 520 24.66 9.76 25.12
CA ALA A 520 24.25 8.83 24.06
C ALA A 520 23.66 9.57 22.85
N SER A 521 22.89 10.65 23.06
CA SER A 521 22.35 11.52 22.01
C SER A 521 23.43 12.22 21.17
N ASP A 522 24.53 12.67 21.82
CA ASP A 522 25.61 13.36 21.12
C ASP A 522 26.43 12.38 20.25
N ILE A 523 26.67 11.18 20.79
CA ILE A 523 27.33 10.09 20.06
C ILE A 523 26.47 9.67 18.86
N ALA A 524 25.19 9.39 19.08
CA ALA A 524 24.26 8.98 18.04
C ALA A 524 24.13 10.05 16.94
N GLY A 525 23.99 11.33 17.36
CA GLY A 525 23.93 12.47 16.44
C GLY A 525 25.22 12.70 15.66
N TYR A 526 26.39 12.40 16.25
CA TYR A 526 27.66 12.49 15.53
C TYR A 526 27.74 11.43 14.43
N VAL A 527 27.43 10.17 14.75
CA VAL A 527 27.43 9.10 13.75
C VAL A 527 26.43 9.42 12.64
N ALA A 528 25.21 9.84 12.98
CA ALA A 528 24.18 10.18 11.99
C ALA A 528 24.60 11.28 11.01
N ARG A 529 25.27 12.35 11.51
CA ARG A 529 25.74 13.46 10.65
C ARG A 529 26.91 13.10 9.74
N ASN A 530 27.67 12.09 10.11
CA ASN A 530 28.84 11.65 9.36
C ASN A 530 28.59 10.39 8.51
N LEU A 531 27.35 9.88 8.53
CA LEU A 531 26.92 8.91 7.54
C LEU A 531 26.93 9.58 6.18
N PRO A 532 27.54 8.97 5.15
CA PRO A 532 27.43 9.47 3.80
C PRO A 532 25.96 9.61 3.43
N THR A 533 25.58 10.79 2.99
CA THR A 533 24.27 11.01 2.36
C THR A 533 24.25 10.14 1.11
N LEU A 534 23.40 9.11 1.12
CA LEU A 534 23.03 8.46 -0.12
C LEU A 534 22.50 9.54 -1.05
N GLN A 535 23.01 9.59 -2.27
CA GLN A 535 22.40 10.42 -3.30
C GLN A 535 20.91 10.09 -3.31
N ARG A 536 20.08 11.11 -3.12
CA ARG A 536 18.60 11.01 -3.02
C ARG A 536 17.93 10.36 -4.23
N ASP A 537 18.71 10.00 -5.24
CA ASP A 537 18.24 9.50 -6.54
C ASP A 537 18.12 7.96 -6.62
N SER A 538 18.58 7.21 -5.61
CA SER A 538 18.34 5.77 -5.54
C SER A 538 17.37 5.44 -4.39
N MET A 539 16.09 5.31 -4.71
CA MET A 539 15.04 4.84 -3.78
C MET A 539 15.23 3.38 -3.33
N ASP A 540 16.32 2.72 -3.70
CA ASP A 540 16.51 1.28 -3.56
C ASP A 540 17.50 0.89 -2.44
N GLY A 541 17.91 1.81 -1.58
CA GLY A 541 18.81 1.49 -0.47
C GLY A 541 18.04 0.95 0.75
N PRO A 542 18.69 0.09 1.57
CA PRO A 542 18.09 -0.39 2.82
C PRO A 542 18.05 0.72 3.88
N ASP A 543 17.03 0.67 4.73
CA ASP A 543 16.93 1.54 5.90
C ASP A 543 18.05 1.24 6.90
N ARG A 544 18.45 2.24 7.67
CA ARG A 544 19.55 2.16 8.64
C ARG A 544 19.06 2.49 10.02
N THR A 545 19.43 1.65 10.98
CA THR A 545 19.01 1.83 12.38
C THR A 545 20.17 1.60 13.31
N MET A 546 20.31 2.46 14.30
CA MET A 546 21.32 2.36 15.34
C MET A 546 20.72 2.71 16.71
N VAL A 547 21.17 1.99 17.73
CA VAL A 547 20.83 2.27 19.13
C VAL A 547 22.09 2.22 19.98
N ILE A 548 22.21 3.15 20.91
CA ILE A 548 23.28 3.28 21.91
C ILE A 548 22.65 3.19 23.30
N ILE A 549 23.21 2.33 24.13
CA ILE A 549 22.82 2.16 25.52
C ILE A 549 24.06 2.33 26.38
N LYS A 550 24.10 3.36 27.20
CA LYS A 550 25.24 3.69 28.05
C LYS A 550 24.87 3.49 29.51
N ASN A 551 25.71 2.72 30.24
CA ASN A 551 25.60 2.62 31.70
C ASN A 551 26.32 3.80 32.33
N ILE A 552 25.57 4.75 32.88
CA ILE A 552 26.08 6.00 33.49
C ILE A 552 26.16 5.94 35.00
N ARG A 553 25.95 4.76 35.60
CA ARG A 553 26.04 4.55 37.04
C ARG A 553 27.37 5.01 37.58
N LYS A 554 27.36 5.79 38.65
CA LYS A 554 28.60 6.16 39.35
C LYS A 554 29.07 4.99 40.20
N VAL A 555 30.30 4.56 40.01
CA VAL A 555 30.96 3.61 40.90
C VAL A 555 31.19 4.36 42.21
N LYS A 556 30.50 3.93 43.27
CA LYS A 556 30.70 4.47 44.63
C LYS A 556 32.03 4.01 45.18
#